data_e7a23f63497b579f29b7a305ef9d01a5
#
_entry.id   e7a23f63497b579f29b7a305ef9d01a5
#
_cell.length_a   1.000
_cell.length_b   1.000
_cell.length_c   1.000
_cell.angle_alpha   90.00
_cell.angle_beta   90.00
_cell.angle_gamma   90.00
#
_symmetry.space_group_name_H-M   'P 1'
#
loop_
_entity.id
_entity.type
_entity.pdbx_description
1 polymer ?
#
loop_
_entity_poly.entity_id
_entity_poly.type
_entity_poly.pdbx_seq_one_letter_code
_entity_poly.pdbx_strand_id
1 'polypeptide(L)'
;MLSILIPVRDETENLDYIVKKFNENLQNIKHEVILVNDFSKDNTLEKAKEICKNKENYKVYNNQKKGLGGALNLGIKSSKGEYICIMMSDLSDDINDLKKYYEIIKKNQLDAVFGSRFIKSSKVYDYPLKKLILNRIFNTFVKFIFLKNYNDFTNAFKIYRSDVLKNLLPFFSESFNIFLEIPLKVMNRGYKYEVMPINWYNRKKGKTKFKIK
;
A
#
# COMPACT_ATOMS: atom_id res chain seq x y z
N MET A 1 6.67 16.31 0.84
CA MET A 1 7.14 15.22 -0.06
C MET A 1 6.41 13.93 0.27
N LEU A 2 6.08 13.12 -0.74
CA LEU A 2 5.41 11.83 -0.61
C LEU A 2 6.41 10.68 -0.76
N SER A 3 6.42 9.70 0.15
CA SER A 3 7.10 8.41 -0.03
C SER A 3 6.08 7.36 -0.49
N ILE A 4 6.37 6.68 -1.59
CA ILE A 4 5.55 5.59 -2.11
C ILE A 4 6.28 4.29 -1.81
N LEU A 5 5.75 3.52 -0.86
CA LEU A 5 6.35 2.28 -0.39
C LEU A 5 5.71 1.08 -1.09
N ILE A 6 6.53 0.32 -1.78
CA ILE A 6 6.11 -0.84 -2.59
C ILE A 6 6.95 -2.06 -2.20
N PRO A 7 6.39 -3.01 -1.45
CA PRO A 7 7.01 -4.30 -1.26
C PRO A 7 6.94 -5.09 -2.57
N VAL A 8 8.07 -5.68 -2.98
CA VAL A 8 8.19 -6.45 -4.22
C VAL A 8 8.71 -7.86 -3.95
N ARG A 9 8.08 -8.85 -4.56
CA ARG A 9 8.49 -10.25 -4.48
C ARG A 9 8.09 -11.01 -5.73
N ASP A 10 9.07 -11.43 -6.52
CA ASP A 10 8.88 -12.08 -7.83
C ASP A 10 7.91 -11.24 -8.71
N GLU A 11 8.29 -9.99 -8.98
CA GLU A 11 7.47 -8.99 -9.67
C GLU A 11 8.24 -8.27 -10.80
N THR A 12 9.26 -8.93 -11.37
CA THR A 12 10.11 -8.37 -12.44
C THR A 12 9.30 -7.72 -13.56
N GLU A 13 8.22 -8.39 -14.00
CA GLU A 13 7.36 -7.93 -15.10
C GLU A 13 6.58 -6.65 -14.80
N ASN A 14 6.38 -6.34 -13.50
CA ASN A 14 5.58 -5.20 -13.09
C ASN A 14 6.41 -3.93 -12.86
N LEU A 15 7.73 -4.05 -12.65
CA LEU A 15 8.57 -2.90 -12.29
C LEU A 15 8.61 -1.81 -13.36
N ASP A 16 8.78 -2.17 -14.62
CA ASP A 16 8.78 -1.19 -15.74
C ASP A 16 7.41 -0.50 -15.85
N TYR A 17 6.34 -1.24 -15.63
CA TYR A 17 4.99 -0.70 -15.66
C TYR A 17 4.75 0.30 -14.51
N ILE A 18 5.25 0.00 -13.30
CA ILE A 18 5.24 0.93 -12.16
C ILE A 18 5.93 2.23 -12.51
N VAL A 19 7.16 2.14 -13.03
CA VAL A 19 7.96 3.31 -13.43
C VAL A 19 7.23 4.14 -14.48
N LYS A 20 6.71 3.50 -15.52
CA LYS A 20 5.95 4.16 -16.57
C LYS A 20 4.75 4.90 -16.01
N LYS A 21 3.94 4.22 -15.18
CA LYS A 21 2.73 4.81 -14.59
C LYS A 21 3.02 5.97 -13.66
N PHE A 22 4.09 5.90 -12.87
CA PHE A 22 4.47 6.99 -11.98
C PHE A 22 5.00 8.20 -12.76
N ASN A 23 5.79 7.98 -13.80
CA ASN A 23 6.25 9.06 -14.69
C ASN A 23 5.09 9.78 -15.38
N GLU A 24 4.06 9.04 -15.83
CA GLU A 24 2.89 9.61 -16.49
C GLU A 24 2.01 10.41 -15.53
N ASN A 25 1.94 10.00 -14.27
CA ASN A 25 0.87 10.48 -13.37
C ASN A 25 1.36 11.33 -12.20
N LEU A 26 2.62 11.28 -11.79
CA LEU A 26 3.12 11.93 -10.57
C LEU A 26 4.09 13.09 -10.85
N GLN A 27 4.11 13.65 -12.04
CA GLN A 27 5.05 14.71 -12.44
C GLN A 27 4.99 15.94 -11.53
N ASN A 28 3.80 16.30 -11.05
CA ASN A 28 3.57 17.49 -10.23
C ASN A 28 3.64 17.20 -8.71
N ILE A 29 4.01 15.98 -8.31
CA ILE A 29 4.12 15.59 -6.91
C ILE A 29 5.58 15.25 -6.60
N LYS A 30 6.22 16.06 -5.73
CA LYS A 30 7.55 15.71 -5.23
C LYS A 30 7.45 14.42 -4.42
N HIS A 31 8.07 13.35 -4.95
CA HIS A 31 7.96 12.00 -4.36
C HIS A 31 9.27 11.23 -4.44
N GLU A 32 9.39 10.25 -3.57
CA GLU A 32 10.34 9.15 -3.68
C GLU A 32 9.59 7.81 -3.78
N VAL A 33 10.19 6.84 -4.44
CA VAL A 33 9.68 5.47 -4.53
C VAL A 33 10.64 4.54 -3.79
N ILE A 34 10.11 3.79 -2.83
CA ILE A 34 10.86 2.86 -2.01
C ILE A 34 10.42 1.45 -2.36
N LEU A 35 11.26 0.74 -3.11
CA LEU A 35 11.08 -0.66 -3.41
C LEU A 35 11.73 -1.49 -2.31
N VAL A 36 10.98 -2.40 -1.69
CA VAL A 36 11.55 -3.32 -0.71
C VAL A 36 11.44 -4.76 -1.22
N ASN A 37 12.58 -5.30 -1.62
CA ASN A 37 12.68 -6.67 -2.10
C ASN A 37 12.50 -7.66 -0.94
N ASP A 38 11.42 -8.46 -0.98
CA ASP A 38 11.11 -9.48 0.02
C ASP A 38 11.50 -10.87 -0.47
N PHE A 39 12.82 -11.12 -0.55
CA PHE A 39 13.36 -12.43 -0.93
C PHE A 39 12.84 -12.94 -2.28
N SER A 40 12.85 -12.09 -3.31
CA SER A 40 12.54 -12.51 -4.68
C SER A 40 13.50 -13.59 -5.15
N LYS A 41 12.98 -14.53 -5.96
CA LYS A 41 13.73 -15.63 -6.57
C LYS A 41 13.99 -15.40 -8.06
N ASP A 42 13.35 -14.41 -8.65
CA ASP A 42 13.51 -13.96 -10.03
C ASP A 42 14.42 -12.72 -10.11
N ASN A 43 14.50 -12.09 -11.26
CA ASN A 43 15.36 -10.93 -11.49
C ASN A 43 14.79 -9.60 -10.91
N THR A 44 13.82 -9.66 -9.98
CA THR A 44 13.18 -8.46 -9.39
C THR A 44 14.20 -7.53 -8.74
N LEU A 45 15.14 -8.06 -7.96
CA LEU A 45 16.13 -7.24 -7.25
C LEU A 45 17.08 -6.54 -8.22
N GLU A 46 17.60 -7.26 -9.20
CA GLU A 46 18.52 -6.74 -10.21
C GLU A 46 17.85 -5.64 -11.03
N LYS A 47 16.61 -5.88 -11.44
CA LYS A 47 15.80 -4.90 -12.18
C LYS A 47 15.50 -3.65 -11.32
N ALA A 48 15.18 -3.82 -10.05
CA ALA A 48 14.97 -2.71 -9.13
C ALA A 48 16.26 -1.86 -8.95
N LYS A 49 17.43 -2.50 -8.84
CA LYS A 49 18.73 -1.81 -8.78
C LYS A 49 19.01 -1.02 -10.05
N GLU A 50 18.71 -1.59 -11.23
CA GLU A 50 18.85 -0.90 -12.52
C GLU A 50 17.99 0.37 -12.58
N ILE A 51 16.71 0.28 -12.18
CA ILE A 51 15.81 1.43 -12.10
C ILE A 51 16.37 2.52 -11.19
N CYS A 52 16.89 2.13 -10.02
CA CYS A 52 17.45 3.08 -9.04
C CYS A 52 18.72 3.78 -9.53
N LYS A 53 19.53 3.15 -10.40
CA LYS A 53 20.69 3.81 -11.04
C LYS A 53 20.26 4.93 -11.98
N ASN A 54 19.13 4.77 -12.66
CA ASN A 54 18.64 5.68 -13.69
C ASN A 54 17.65 6.73 -13.15
N LYS A 55 17.25 6.64 -11.87
CA LYS A 55 16.25 7.53 -11.25
C LYS A 55 16.61 7.84 -9.81
N GLU A 56 17.03 9.06 -9.56
CA GLU A 56 17.47 9.53 -8.22
C GLU A 56 16.41 9.43 -7.12
N ASN A 57 15.13 9.53 -7.52
CA ASN A 57 14.02 9.44 -6.57
C ASN A 57 13.53 8.00 -6.30
N TYR A 58 14.20 6.98 -6.88
CA TYR A 58 13.94 5.57 -6.60
C TYR A 58 15.01 4.98 -5.69
N LYS A 59 14.60 4.16 -4.75
CA LYS A 59 15.50 3.43 -3.84
C LYS A 59 15.04 2.00 -3.69
N VAL A 60 15.99 1.08 -3.62
CA VAL A 60 15.72 -0.33 -3.36
C VAL A 60 16.43 -0.77 -2.07
N TYR A 61 15.69 -1.49 -1.23
CA TYR A 61 16.20 -2.11 -0.01
C TYR A 61 15.92 -3.60 -0.04
N ASN A 62 16.85 -4.39 0.51
CA ASN A 62 16.62 -5.82 0.75
C ASN A 62 16.01 -6.02 2.13
N ASN A 63 14.87 -6.70 2.18
CA ASN A 63 14.25 -7.09 3.43
C ASN A 63 15.16 -8.08 4.18
N GLN A 64 15.39 -7.81 5.45
CA GLN A 64 16.19 -8.69 6.32
C GLN A 64 15.33 -9.70 7.07
N LYS A 65 14.08 -9.38 7.31
CA LYS A 65 13.08 -10.25 7.94
C LYS A 65 12.02 -10.64 6.91
N LYS A 66 12.11 -11.86 6.41
CA LYS A 66 11.21 -12.37 5.36
C LYS A 66 9.74 -12.16 5.71
N GLY A 67 8.98 -11.69 4.72
CA GLY A 67 7.56 -11.45 4.80
C GLY A 67 7.18 -9.99 4.62
N LEU A 68 5.94 -9.78 4.24
CA LEU A 68 5.37 -8.46 3.92
C LEU A 68 5.53 -7.47 5.08
N GLY A 69 5.35 -7.93 6.32
CA GLY A 69 5.52 -7.10 7.50
C GLY A 69 6.94 -6.60 7.70
N GLY A 70 7.94 -7.47 7.49
CA GLY A 70 9.35 -7.08 7.52
C GLY A 70 9.65 -6.02 6.46
N ALA A 71 9.17 -6.23 5.22
CA ALA A 71 9.34 -5.29 4.13
C ALA A 71 8.70 -3.92 4.43
N LEU A 72 7.48 -3.89 4.96
CA LEU A 72 6.82 -2.64 5.33
C LEU A 72 7.50 -1.93 6.50
N ASN A 73 7.91 -2.65 7.55
CA ASN A 73 8.66 -2.07 8.66
C ASN A 73 9.96 -1.40 8.19
N LEU A 74 10.73 -2.08 7.31
CA LEU A 74 11.95 -1.53 6.74
C LEU A 74 11.67 -0.30 5.88
N GLY A 75 10.69 -0.38 4.98
CA GLY A 75 10.35 0.71 4.08
C GLY A 75 9.83 1.95 4.82
N ILE A 76 9.01 1.79 5.86
CA ILE A 76 8.54 2.89 6.70
C ILE A 76 9.71 3.58 7.40
N LYS A 77 10.66 2.82 7.98
CA LYS A 77 11.86 3.37 8.61
C LYS A 77 12.73 4.15 7.63
N SER A 78 12.82 3.67 6.38
CA SER A 78 13.66 4.26 5.33
C SER A 78 13.01 5.45 4.62
N SER A 79 11.72 5.68 4.81
CA SER A 79 10.96 6.76 4.17
C SER A 79 11.38 8.14 4.69
N LYS A 80 11.55 9.09 3.77
CA LYS A 80 11.94 10.48 4.04
C LYS A 80 10.81 11.49 3.82
N GLY A 81 9.72 11.06 3.18
CA GLY A 81 8.54 11.90 2.93
C GLY A 81 7.78 12.21 4.21
N GLU A 82 7.07 13.32 4.19
CA GLU A 82 6.14 13.73 5.24
C GLU A 82 4.90 12.81 5.28
N TYR A 83 4.57 12.24 4.12
CA TYR A 83 3.49 11.27 3.97
C TYR A 83 4.04 9.98 3.35
N ILE A 84 3.48 8.84 3.74
CA ILE A 84 3.83 7.52 3.24
C ILE A 84 2.58 6.86 2.67
N CYS A 85 2.61 6.53 1.38
CA CYS A 85 1.58 5.70 0.75
C CYS A 85 2.11 4.28 0.60
N ILE A 86 1.33 3.30 1.04
CA ILE A 86 1.61 1.88 0.81
C ILE A 86 0.82 1.44 -0.41
N MET A 87 1.52 0.92 -1.42
CA MET A 87 0.93 0.39 -2.65
C MET A 87 1.47 -1.00 -2.95
N MET A 88 0.65 -1.82 -3.60
CA MET A 88 1.11 -3.13 -4.09
C MET A 88 1.75 -3.00 -5.48
N SER A 89 2.72 -3.87 -5.77
CA SER A 89 3.48 -3.89 -7.02
C SER A 89 2.65 -4.26 -8.27
N ASP A 90 1.45 -4.82 -8.09
CA ASP A 90 0.57 -5.18 -9.20
C ASP A 90 -0.24 -4.01 -9.75
N LEU A 91 -0.15 -2.83 -9.12
CA LEU A 91 -0.90 -1.63 -9.46
C LEU A 91 -2.41 -1.90 -9.66
N SER A 92 -2.97 -2.75 -8.81
CA SER A 92 -4.42 -2.99 -8.77
C SER A 92 -5.20 -1.74 -8.34
N ASP A 93 -4.54 -0.83 -7.64
CA ASP A 93 -5.11 0.44 -7.17
C ASP A 93 -4.86 1.55 -8.19
N ASP A 94 -5.86 2.41 -8.43
CA ASP A 94 -5.75 3.51 -9.40
C ASP A 94 -4.82 4.62 -8.86
N ILE A 95 -3.79 4.92 -9.62
CA ILE A 95 -2.82 5.96 -9.26
C ILE A 95 -3.43 7.38 -9.19
N ASN A 96 -4.54 7.62 -9.88
CA ASN A 96 -5.26 8.89 -9.75
C ASN A 96 -5.89 9.04 -8.37
N ASP A 97 -6.23 7.95 -7.71
CA ASP A 97 -6.73 8.00 -6.35
C ASP A 97 -5.62 8.38 -5.36
N LEU A 98 -4.34 8.02 -5.65
CA LEU A 98 -3.19 8.48 -4.86
C LEU A 98 -3.08 10.01 -4.82
N LYS A 99 -3.27 10.67 -5.97
CA LYS A 99 -3.25 12.14 -6.04
C LYS A 99 -4.31 12.75 -5.13
N LYS A 100 -5.55 12.25 -5.26
CA LYS A 100 -6.67 12.72 -4.43
C LYS A 100 -6.42 12.52 -2.94
N TYR A 101 -5.87 11.36 -2.55
CA TYR A 101 -5.56 11.07 -1.15
C TYR A 101 -4.45 11.98 -0.61
N TYR A 102 -3.42 12.24 -1.44
CA TYR A 102 -2.34 13.16 -1.07
C TYR A 102 -2.82 14.61 -0.91
N GLU A 103 -3.77 15.05 -1.73
CA GLU A 103 -4.39 16.36 -1.60
C GLU A 103 -5.27 16.46 -0.35
N ILE A 104 -6.12 15.46 -0.11
CA ILE A 104 -7.06 15.43 1.02
C ILE A 104 -6.33 15.36 2.35
N ILE A 105 -5.34 14.47 2.49
CA ILE A 105 -4.60 14.34 3.75
C ILE A 105 -3.93 15.65 4.14
N LYS A 106 -3.42 16.41 3.16
CA LYS A 106 -2.82 17.73 3.38
C LYS A 106 -3.85 18.80 3.70
N LYS A 107 -4.89 18.90 2.86
CA LYS A 107 -5.93 19.93 2.98
C LYS A 107 -6.67 19.83 4.32
N ASN A 108 -7.05 18.64 4.73
CA ASN A 108 -7.83 18.38 5.93
C ASN A 108 -6.97 18.11 7.17
N GLN A 109 -5.62 18.20 7.03
CA GLN A 109 -4.68 17.95 8.12
C GLN A 109 -4.94 16.60 8.84
N LEU A 110 -5.13 15.55 8.02
CA LEU A 110 -5.40 14.21 8.53
C LEU A 110 -4.11 13.46 8.86
N ASP A 111 -4.24 12.47 9.73
CA ASP A 111 -3.18 11.53 10.06
C ASP A 111 -3.12 10.35 9.08
N ALA A 112 -4.28 10.00 8.49
CA ALA A 112 -4.38 8.95 7.47
C ALA A 112 -5.58 9.14 6.53
N VAL A 113 -5.47 8.55 5.32
CA VAL A 113 -6.60 8.33 4.41
C VAL A 113 -6.61 6.86 4.02
N PHE A 114 -7.76 6.21 4.21
CA PHE A 114 -7.95 4.79 3.92
C PHE A 114 -8.80 4.61 2.67
N GLY A 115 -8.29 3.84 1.71
CA GLY A 115 -9.06 3.45 0.55
C GLY A 115 -10.10 2.38 0.89
N SER A 116 -11.32 2.53 0.39
CA SER A 116 -12.32 1.48 0.45
C SER A 116 -12.86 1.16 -0.94
N ARG A 117 -12.88 -0.12 -1.27
CA ARG A 117 -13.51 -0.69 -2.47
C ARG A 117 -15.03 -0.79 -2.35
N PHE A 118 -15.58 -0.53 -1.15
CA PHE A 118 -16.94 -0.92 -0.78
C PHE A 118 -17.79 0.21 -0.22
N ILE A 119 -17.49 1.45 -0.62
CA ILE A 119 -18.32 2.62 -0.34
C ILE A 119 -18.87 3.20 -1.65
N LYS A 120 -19.85 4.11 -1.55
CA LYS A 120 -20.42 4.82 -2.70
C LYS A 120 -19.31 5.46 -3.53
N SER A 121 -19.40 5.36 -4.84
CA SER A 121 -18.42 5.86 -5.84
C SER A 121 -17.15 5.03 -6.01
N SER A 122 -16.93 3.95 -5.25
CA SER A 122 -15.87 2.99 -5.54
C SER A 122 -16.23 2.12 -6.75
N LYS A 123 -15.23 1.79 -7.56
CA LYS A 123 -15.40 0.90 -8.71
C LYS A 123 -14.42 -0.27 -8.58
N VAL A 124 -14.94 -1.47 -8.70
CA VAL A 124 -14.18 -2.71 -8.58
C VAL A 124 -14.39 -3.54 -9.82
N TYR A 125 -13.31 -3.83 -10.54
CA TYR A 125 -13.33 -4.53 -11.81
C TYR A 125 -12.71 -5.92 -11.69
N ASP A 126 -13.35 -6.91 -12.28
CA ASP A 126 -12.86 -8.30 -12.39
C ASP A 126 -12.50 -8.96 -11.03
N TYR A 127 -13.21 -8.60 -9.96
CA TYR A 127 -12.97 -9.20 -8.65
C TYR A 127 -13.63 -10.58 -8.59
N PRO A 128 -12.85 -11.67 -8.36
CA PRO A 128 -13.43 -13.02 -8.32
C PRO A 128 -14.48 -13.12 -7.22
N LEU A 129 -15.70 -13.54 -7.57
CA LEU A 129 -16.88 -13.50 -6.70
C LEU A 129 -16.65 -14.21 -5.35
N LYS A 130 -16.03 -15.38 -5.35
CA LYS A 130 -15.72 -16.13 -4.12
C LYS A 130 -14.80 -15.32 -3.18
N LYS A 131 -13.77 -14.67 -3.75
CA LYS A 131 -12.85 -13.80 -2.96
C LYS A 131 -13.59 -12.56 -2.45
N LEU A 132 -14.49 -11.98 -3.25
CA LEU A 132 -15.28 -10.82 -2.86
C LEU A 132 -16.16 -11.17 -1.64
N ILE A 133 -16.92 -12.26 -1.70
CA ILE A 133 -17.80 -12.68 -0.60
C ILE A 133 -16.99 -12.90 0.68
N LEU A 134 -15.90 -13.68 0.62
CA LEU A 134 -15.04 -13.93 1.79
C LEU A 134 -14.44 -12.64 2.33
N ASN A 135 -14.00 -11.75 1.46
CA ASN A 135 -13.44 -10.46 1.86
C ASN A 135 -14.50 -9.59 2.58
N ARG A 136 -15.73 -9.57 2.07
CA ARG A 136 -16.85 -8.83 2.68
C ARG A 136 -17.20 -9.38 4.06
N ILE A 137 -17.32 -10.70 4.17
CA ILE A 137 -17.60 -11.37 5.45
C ILE A 137 -16.51 -11.02 6.46
N PHE A 138 -15.23 -11.19 6.09
CA PHE A 138 -14.11 -10.91 6.97
C PHE A 138 -14.08 -9.44 7.43
N ASN A 139 -14.20 -8.49 6.49
CA ASN A 139 -14.18 -7.06 6.85
C ASN A 139 -15.37 -6.66 7.72
N THR A 140 -16.55 -7.25 7.50
CA THR A 140 -17.72 -7.03 8.33
C THR A 140 -17.48 -7.55 9.77
N PHE A 141 -16.94 -8.75 9.90
CA PHE A 141 -16.56 -9.33 11.18
C PHE A 141 -15.56 -8.44 11.95
N VAL A 142 -14.49 -7.99 11.27
CA VAL A 142 -13.50 -7.08 11.86
C VAL A 142 -14.16 -5.76 12.31
N LYS A 143 -15.01 -5.17 11.46
CA LYS A 143 -15.75 -3.95 11.78
C LYS A 143 -16.53 -4.10 13.10
N PHE A 144 -17.23 -5.22 13.28
CA PHE A 144 -18.01 -5.50 14.49
C PHE A 144 -17.14 -5.72 15.71
N ILE A 145 -16.12 -6.58 15.63
CA ILE A 145 -15.24 -6.88 16.79
C ILE A 145 -14.54 -5.63 17.31
N PHE A 146 -14.03 -4.79 16.40
CA PHE A 146 -13.27 -3.61 16.81
C PHE A 146 -14.13 -2.34 16.93
N LEU A 147 -15.43 -2.43 16.70
CA LEU A 147 -16.38 -1.29 16.76
C LEU A 147 -15.91 -0.08 15.94
N LYS A 148 -15.36 -0.32 14.76
CA LYS A 148 -14.81 0.73 13.87
C LYS A 148 -15.67 0.90 12.64
N ASN A 149 -15.91 2.16 12.24
CA ASN A 149 -16.70 2.46 11.05
C ASN A 149 -15.84 2.48 9.77
N TYR A 150 -15.12 1.38 9.52
CA TYR A 150 -14.37 1.14 8.30
C TYR A 150 -14.68 -0.26 7.77
N ASN A 151 -14.80 -0.43 6.46
CA ASN A 151 -15.35 -1.65 5.87
C ASN A 151 -14.41 -2.36 4.88
N ASP A 152 -13.13 -1.93 4.79
CA ASP A 152 -12.14 -2.51 3.87
C ASP A 152 -10.72 -2.53 4.48
N PHE A 153 -10.59 -3.10 5.67
CA PHE A 153 -9.31 -3.21 6.37
C PHE A 153 -8.23 -3.90 5.54
N THR A 154 -8.62 -4.90 4.75
CA THR A 154 -7.70 -5.72 3.95
C THR A 154 -7.14 -5.01 2.72
N ASN A 155 -7.64 -3.85 2.36
CA ASN A 155 -7.07 -3.05 1.29
C ASN A 155 -5.70 -2.50 1.72
N ALA A 156 -4.68 -2.67 0.85
CA ALA A 156 -3.33 -2.16 1.09
C ALA A 156 -3.23 -0.64 0.89
N PHE A 157 -4.01 -0.12 -0.06
CA PHE A 157 -3.89 1.26 -0.53
C PHE A 157 -4.39 2.25 0.51
N LYS A 158 -3.45 2.85 1.20
CA LYS A 158 -3.67 3.84 2.25
C LYS A 158 -2.50 4.82 2.29
N ILE A 159 -2.77 6.07 2.62
CA ILE A 159 -1.75 7.08 2.86
C ILE A 159 -1.78 7.52 4.33
N TYR A 160 -0.62 7.78 4.88
CA TYR A 160 -0.43 8.13 6.28
C TYR A 160 0.55 9.28 6.42
N ARG A 161 0.42 10.06 7.46
CA ARG A 161 1.49 10.94 7.93
C ARG A 161 2.68 10.07 8.42
N SER A 162 3.88 10.45 8.03
CA SER A 162 5.09 9.64 8.27
C SER A 162 5.39 9.44 9.75
N ASP A 163 5.23 10.49 10.55
CA ASP A 163 5.43 10.42 12.01
C ASP A 163 4.44 9.47 12.68
N VAL A 164 3.17 9.44 12.22
CA VAL A 164 2.16 8.49 12.72
C VAL A 164 2.61 7.04 12.51
N LEU A 165 3.01 6.67 11.28
CA LEU A 165 3.48 5.30 11.02
C LEU A 165 4.75 4.97 11.80
N LYS A 166 5.70 5.90 11.87
CA LYS A 166 6.95 5.69 12.59
C LYS A 166 6.75 5.53 14.10
N ASN A 167 5.81 6.26 14.69
CA ASN A 167 5.45 6.14 16.10
C ASN A 167 4.69 4.85 16.43
N LEU A 168 4.12 4.18 15.42
CA LEU A 168 3.40 2.90 15.57
C LEU A 168 4.31 1.68 15.38
N LEU A 169 5.56 1.87 14.95
CA LEU A 169 6.53 0.80 14.78
C LEU A 169 6.94 0.17 16.14
N PRO A 170 7.32 -1.10 16.15
CA PRO A 170 7.25 -2.05 15.04
C PRO A 170 5.84 -2.61 14.83
N PHE A 171 5.54 -3.00 13.59
CA PHE A 171 4.38 -3.84 13.29
C PHE A 171 4.78 -5.30 13.44
N PHE A 172 3.88 -6.10 14.04
CA PHE A 172 4.16 -7.50 14.41
C PHE A 172 3.70 -8.50 13.36
N SER A 173 2.68 -8.15 12.58
CA SER A 173 2.16 -9.01 11.52
C SER A 173 3.20 -9.25 10.42
N GLU A 174 3.51 -10.51 10.12
CA GLU A 174 4.52 -10.89 9.12
C GLU A 174 3.96 -11.01 7.70
N SER A 175 2.64 -11.13 7.56
CA SER A 175 1.95 -11.38 6.29
C SER A 175 0.90 -10.31 5.99
N PHE A 176 -0.09 -10.64 5.16
CA PHE A 176 -1.17 -9.72 4.77
C PHE A 176 -2.00 -9.17 5.95
N ASN A 177 -1.93 -9.78 7.12
CA ASN A 177 -2.55 -9.27 8.34
C ASN A 177 -2.04 -7.87 8.74
N ILE A 178 -0.89 -7.46 8.24
CA ILE A 178 -0.35 -6.12 8.46
C ILE A 178 -1.29 -5.02 7.94
N PHE A 179 -2.05 -5.29 6.88
CA PHE A 179 -3.05 -4.35 6.36
C PHE A 179 -4.26 -4.19 7.28
N LEU A 180 -4.46 -5.11 8.22
CA LEU A 180 -5.41 -5.00 9.31
C LEU A 180 -4.78 -4.30 10.52
N GLU A 181 -3.55 -4.68 10.88
CA GLU A 181 -2.84 -4.16 12.07
C GLU A 181 -2.63 -2.65 11.99
N ILE A 182 -2.12 -2.15 10.86
CA ILE A 182 -1.78 -0.72 10.71
C ILE A 182 -3.02 0.17 10.92
N PRO A 183 -4.13 0.03 10.19
CA PRO A 183 -5.29 0.90 10.38
C PRO A 183 -5.94 0.74 11.76
N LEU A 184 -5.95 -0.45 12.34
CA LEU A 184 -6.45 -0.64 13.69
C LEU A 184 -5.61 0.09 14.74
N LYS A 185 -4.28 0.05 14.63
CA LYS A 185 -3.39 0.83 15.51
C LYS A 185 -3.64 2.34 15.37
N VAL A 186 -3.79 2.84 14.14
CA VAL A 186 -4.13 4.25 13.86
C VAL A 186 -5.44 4.63 14.54
N MET A 187 -6.50 3.85 14.30
CA MET A 187 -7.83 4.12 14.85
C MET A 187 -7.88 4.03 16.37
N ASN A 188 -7.20 3.05 16.98
CA ASN A 188 -7.21 2.84 18.42
C ASN A 188 -6.36 3.88 19.18
N ARG A 189 -5.40 4.50 18.51
CA ARG A 189 -4.63 5.62 19.07
C ARG A 189 -5.33 6.98 18.90
N GLY A 190 -6.54 7.01 18.31
CA GLY A 190 -7.33 8.24 18.14
C GLY A 190 -6.83 9.18 17.05
N TYR A 191 -5.98 8.70 16.13
CA TYR A 191 -5.54 9.50 15.00
C TYR A 191 -6.70 9.85 14.04
N LYS A 192 -6.66 11.04 13.46
CA LYS A 192 -7.68 11.54 12.52
C LYS A 192 -7.54 10.87 11.16
N TYR A 193 -8.60 10.26 10.67
CA TYR A 193 -8.58 9.62 9.35
C TYR A 193 -9.89 9.86 8.58
N GLU A 194 -9.80 9.77 7.27
CA GLU A 194 -10.95 9.72 6.36
C GLU A 194 -10.94 8.45 5.53
N VAL A 195 -12.13 8.00 5.11
CA VAL A 195 -12.29 6.85 4.22
C VAL A 195 -12.73 7.35 2.85
N MET A 196 -11.93 7.03 1.82
CA MET A 196 -12.16 7.49 0.47
C MET A 196 -12.47 6.33 -0.48
N PRO A 197 -13.29 6.56 -1.51
CA PRO A 197 -13.51 5.55 -2.54
C PRO A 197 -12.22 5.28 -3.32
N ILE A 198 -12.06 4.06 -3.79
CA ILE A 198 -10.95 3.64 -4.64
C ILE A 198 -11.47 2.89 -5.87
N ASN A 199 -10.81 3.13 -7.01
CA ASN A 199 -10.96 2.31 -8.18
C ASN A 199 -9.94 1.17 -8.12
N TRP A 200 -10.45 -0.05 -8.15
CA TRP A 200 -9.62 -1.24 -8.04
C TRP A 200 -9.81 -2.16 -9.24
N TYR A 201 -8.70 -2.63 -9.78
CA TYR A 201 -8.66 -3.53 -10.93
C TYR A 201 -7.97 -4.83 -10.54
N ASN A 202 -8.53 -5.96 -10.92
CA ASN A 202 -7.82 -7.22 -10.69
C ASN A 202 -6.48 -7.22 -11.45
N ARG A 203 -5.45 -7.79 -10.81
CA ARG A 203 -4.11 -7.86 -11.41
C ARG A 203 -4.15 -8.51 -12.80
N LYS A 204 -3.40 -7.93 -13.74
CA LYS A 204 -3.30 -8.42 -15.12
C LYS A 204 -2.06 -9.31 -15.34
N LYS A 205 -1.01 -9.14 -14.51
CA LYS A 205 0.28 -9.84 -14.63
C LYS A 205 0.73 -10.41 -13.30
N GLY A 206 1.60 -11.42 -13.35
CA GLY A 206 2.16 -12.08 -12.18
C GLY A 206 1.16 -13.00 -11.46
N LYS A 207 1.61 -13.61 -10.36
CA LYS A 207 0.81 -14.56 -9.56
C LYS A 207 0.48 -13.97 -8.19
N THR A 208 -0.75 -14.17 -7.72
CA THR A 208 -1.12 -13.77 -6.36
C THR A 208 -0.28 -14.54 -5.32
N LYS A 209 0.29 -13.82 -4.37
CA LYS A 209 1.03 -14.42 -3.24
C LYS A 209 0.10 -14.77 -2.08
N PHE A 210 -1.11 -14.28 -2.09
CA PHE A 210 -2.13 -14.60 -1.09
C PHE A 210 -2.71 -15.99 -1.36
N LYS A 211 -2.49 -16.91 -0.43
CA LYS A 211 -3.08 -18.26 -0.45
C LYS A 211 -4.02 -18.38 0.74
N ILE A 212 -5.27 -18.72 0.48
CA ILE A 212 -6.20 -19.19 1.51
C ILE A 212 -5.76 -20.62 1.83
N LYS A 213 -5.25 -20.85 3.04
CA LYS A 213 -4.98 -22.20 3.56
C LYS A 213 -6.23 -22.74 4.21
#